data_e0ed093880a0d9cd0899211292da5f78
#
_entry.id   e0ed093880a0d9cd0899211292da5f78
#
_cell.length_a   1.000
_cell.length_b   1.000
_cell.length_c   1.000
_cell.angle_alpha   90.00
_cell.angle_beta   90.00
_cell.angle_gamma   90.00
#
_symmetry.space_group_name_H-M   'P 1'
#
loop_
_entity.id
_entity.type
_entity.pdbx_description
1 polymer ?
#
loop_
_entity_poly.entity_id
_entity_poly.type
_entity_poly.pdbx_seq_one_letter_code
_entity_poly.pdbx_strand_id
1 'polypeptide(L)'
;RGAALTAVLDDAATHCAYAFELGAATRRAVTQLQNNSHYRFSAVQLGWIGFGWRGAAAQGWRGFRSFGRGYQPRSSNAQALDAFYRGQVRSECGVGRQVAQLATQRELFGDAGFNEAFTPGELSIGTFLTLHDTDSILLGAHAGEFFADGKAVQTSQLGRQAFVGAPGFIAHVFDKSYLDDIHNQAENFVVVDVSDAAAQALAQHGGFAYYDARNRQIWELAKQLRGPGKRRFERLLYERDAALRATLDPQQQTQLRQLQTLLDDPFYQGFSVYVHPKGTKPIGYHVARLLDRNPRTPYAIDLTLHNLRTTLYWRWIDWQLQRCGAATAAEQSIENSATPAYAGRGTLH
;
A
#
# COMPACT_ATOMS: atom_id res chain seq x y z
N ARG A 1 13.96 2.61 -27.37
CA ARG A 1 14.34 1.36 -26.71
C ARG A 1 14.10 0.20 -27.68
N GLY A 2 15.07 -0.70 -27.82
CA GLY A 2 15.03 -1.73 -28.86
C GLY A 2 14.11 -2.91 -28.54
N ALA A 3 13.76 -3.69 -29.56
CA ALA A 3 12.91 -4.88 -29.45
C ALA A 3 13.36 -5.88 -28.36
N ALA A 4 14.67 -5.98 -28.11
CA ALA A 4 15.24 -6.83 -27.06
C ALA A 4 14.83 -6.37 -25.64
N LEU A 5 14.77 -5.05 -25.39
CA LEU A 5 14.34 -4.52 -24.11
C LEU A 5 12.84 -4.77 -23.91
N THR A 6 12.03 -4.57 -24.96
CA THR A 6 10.60 -4.87 -24.92
C THR A 6 10.36 -6.34 -24.57
N ALA A 7 11.11 -7.26 -25.17
CA ALA A 7 11.01 -8.68 -24.86
C ALA A 7 11.30 -9.01 -23.38
N VAL A 8 12.30 -8.36 -22.79
CA VAL A 8 12.61 -8.52 -21.34
C VAL A 8 11.51 -7.95 -20.46
N LEU A 9 10.95 -6.82 -20.85
CA LEU A 9 9.88 -6.18 -20.07
C LEU A 9 8.58 -6.97 -20.11
N ASP A 10 8.31 -7.67 -21.20
CA ASP A 10 7.09 -8.48 -21.37
C ASP A 10 7.28 -9.92 -20.88
N ASP A 11 8.51 -10.30 -20.49
CA ASP A 11 8.81 -11.65 -20.03
C ASP A 11 8.13 -11.99 -18.69
N ALA A 12 7.37 -13.07 -18.69
CA ALA A 12 6.62 -13.52 -17.53
C ALA A 12 7.50 -13.87 -16.31
N ALA A 13 8.70 -14.43 -16.55
CA ALA A 13 9.63 -14.76 -15.46
C ALA A 13 10.20 -13.49 -14.82
N THR A 14 10.47 -12.46 -15.61
CA THR A 14 10.93 -11.15 -15.12
C THR A 14 9.86 -10.45 -14.30
N HIS A 15 8.61 -10.47 -14.75
CA HIS A 15 7.46 -9.96 -13.96
C HIS A 15 7.29 -10.72 -12.64
N CYS A 16 7.45 -12.04 -12.68
CA CYS A 16 7.38 -12.88 -11.50
C CYS A 16 8.50 -12.53 -10.50
N ALA A 17 9.73 -12.43 -10.97
CA ALA A 17 10.87 -12.04 -10.13
C ALA A 17 10.64 -10.69 -9.46
N TYR A 18 10.22 -9.70 -10.22
CA TYR A 18 9.89 -8.39 -9.66
C TYR A 18 8.78 -8.45 -8.61
N ALA A 19 7.72 -9.22 -8.84
CA ALA A 19 6.63 -9.35 -7.90
C ALA A 19 7.06 -9.97 -6.57
N PHE A 20 7.95 -10.97 -6.61
CA PHE A 20 8.53 -11.58 -5.40
C PHE A 20 9.46 -10.61 -4.66
N GLU A 21 10.35 -9.91 -5.38
CA GLU A 21 11.25 -8.92 -4.78
C GLU A 21 10.47 -7.75 -4.16
N LEU A 22 9.46 -7.23 -4.87
CA LEU A 22 8.58 -6.19 -4.36
C LEU A 22 7.86 -6.65 -3.08
N GLY A 23 7.35 -7.88 -3.09
CA GLY A 23 6.68 -8.45 -1.92
C GLY A 23 7.61 -8.61 -0.73
N ALA A 24 8.84 -9.09 -0.96
CA ALA A 24 9.86 -9.20 0.08
C ALA A 24 10.25 -7.82 0.63
N ALA A 25 10.46 -6.84 -0.25
CA ALA A 25 10.76 -5.46 0.12
C ALA A 25 9.62 -4.82 0.92
N THR A 26 8.36 -5.04 0.52
CA THR A 26 7.19 -4.53 1.24
C THR A 26 7.14 -5.07 2.68
N ARG A 27 7.38 -6.36 2.86
CA ARG A 27 7.40 -6.96 4.20
C ARG A 27 8.52 -6.40 5.08
N ARG A 28 9.74 -6.21 4.52
CA ARG A 28 10.85 -5.57 5.25
C ARG A 28 10.52 -4.14 5.64
N ALA A 29 10.04 -3.34 4.68
CA ALA A 29 9.66 -1.95 4.91
C ALA A 29 8.61 -1.79 6.02
N VAL A 30 7.54 -2.57 5.93
CA VAL A 30 6.45 -2.55 6.92
C VAL A 30 6.96 -2.99 8.30
N THR A 31 7.82 -4.00 8.37
CA THR A 31 8.44 -4.43 9.63
C THR A 31 9.27 -3.30 10.25
N GLN A 32 10.08 -2.58 9.46
CA GLN A 32 10.85 -1.45 9.95
C GLN A 32 9.95 -0.32 10.48
N LEU A 33 8.88 0.00 9.76
CA LEU A 33 7.91 1.01 10.19
C LEU A 33 7.19 0.62 11.48
N GLN A 34 6.83 -0.65 11.63
CA GLN A 34 6.18 -1.17 12.83
C GLN A 34 7.10 -1.19 14.05
N ASN A 35 8.39 -1.38 13.86
CA ASN A 35 9.38 -1.36 14.92
C ASN A 35 9.62 0.05 15.49
N ASN A 36 9.18 1.09 14.81
CA ASN A 36 9.27 2.45 15.34
C ASN A 36 8.19 2.72 16.39
N SER A 37 8.52 2.54 17.66
CA SER A 37 7.61 2.79 18.78
C SER A 37 7.15 4.25 18.90
N HIS A 38 7.82 5.19 18.23
CA HIS A 38 7.47 6.60 18.18
C HIS A 38 6.62 7.00 16.97
N TYR A 39 6.31 6.06 16.10
CA TYR A 39 5.38 6.27 15.00
C TYR A 39 3.95 6.05 15.50
N ARG A 40 3.15 7.09 15.47
CA ARG A 40 1.76 7.05 15.96
C ARG A 40 0.76 7.43 14.88
N PHE A 41 -0.35 6.73 14.87
CA PHE A 41 -1.50 7.13 14.07
C PHE A 41 -2.10 8.42 14.65
N SER A 42 -2.41 9.35 13.78
CA SER A 42 -3.16 10.56 14.09
C SER A 42 -4.48 10.55 13.33
N ALA A 43 -5.58 10.67 14.04
CA ALA A 43 -6.90 10.81 13.42
C ALA A 43 -7.14 12.22 12.83
N VAL A 44 -6.14 13.07 12.81
CA VAL A 44 -6.26 14.39 12.17
C VAL A 44 -6.37 14.16 10.67
N GLN A 45 -7.53 14.44 10.14
CA GLN A 45 -7.92 14.21 8.73
C GLN A 45 -7.05 14.96 7.71
N LEU A 46 -6.23 15.87 8.15
CA LEU A 46 -5.38 16.69 7.29
C LEU A 46 -4.03 16.04 6.93
N GLY A 47 -3.76 14.82 7.42
CA GLY A 47 -2.57 14.06 7.05
C GLY A 47 -1.27 14.83 7.23
N TRP A 48 -0.89 15.12 8.45
CA TRP A 48 0.37 15.81 8.73
C TRP A 48 1.50 14.81 8.99
N ILE A 49 2.62 15.01 8.35
CA ILE A 49 3.87 14.30 8.68
C ILE A 49 4.46 14.95 9.92
N GLY A 50 4.19 14.36 11.04
CA GLY A 50 4.66 14.90 12.32
C GLY A 50 3.84 16.09 12.78
N PHE A 51 3.49 16.07 14.02
CA PHE A 51 2.84 17.18 14.70
C PHE A 51 3.89 17.98 15.42
N GLY A 52 4.05 19.20 14.99
CA GLY A 52 4.96 20.16 15.62
C GLY A 52 6.44 20.02 15.20
N TRP A 53 7.25 20.83 15.80
CA TRP A 53 8.66 21.14 15.51
C TRP A 53 9.61 19.95 15.66
N ARG A 54 9.17 18.85 16.24
CA ARG A 54 9.98 17.68 16.57
C ARG A 54 9.58 16.42 15.78
N GLY A 55 8.67 16.55 14.82
CA GLY A 55 8.27 15.42 14.00
C GLY A 55 9.34 15.04 12.98
N ALA A 56 9.15 13.91 12.31
CA ALA A 56 10.00 13.43 11.23
C ALA A 56 10.20 14.48 10.13
N ALA A 57 9.18 15.30 9.88
CA ALA A 57 9.26 16.42 8.94
C ALA A 57 10.37 17.42 9.29
N ALA A 58 10.59 17.71 10.56
CA ALA A 58 11.65 18.62 10.97
C ALA A 58 13.06 18.05 10.73
N GLN A 59 13.19 16.74 10.74
CA GLN A 59 14.48 16.05 10.63
C GLN A 59 14.85 15.71 9.18
N GLY A 60 13.89 15.26 8.38
CA GLY A 60 14.15 14.73 7.05
C GLY A 60 13.32 15.34 5.93
N TRP A 61 12.27 16.08 6.25
CA TRP A 61 11.28 16.55 5.29
C TRP A 61 11.03 18.05 5.40
N ARG A 62 10.72 18.69 4.30
CA ARG A 62 10.28 20.09 4.24
C ARG A 62 8.88 20.17 3.63
N GLY A 63 8.02 21.03 4.17
CA GLY A 63 6.77 21.41 3.52
C GLY A 63 7.04 22.21 2.26
N PHE A 64 6.35 21.91 1.17
CA PHE A 64 6.48 22.64 -0.10
C PHE A 64 5.16 23.31 -0.53
N ARG A 65 4.09 23.09 0.22
CA ARG A 65 2.79 23.75 -0.01
C ARG A 65 2.31 24.45 1.25
N SER A 66 1.45 25.43 1.07
CA SER A 66 0.89 26.22 2.18
C SER A 66 0.31 25.28 3.25
N PHE A 67 0.56 25.60 4.49
CA PHE A 67 0.14 24.83 5.67
C PHE A 67 0.71 23.41 5.76
N GLY A 68 1.84 23.11 5.13
CA GLY A 68 2.48 21.81 5.20
C GLY A 68 1.64 20.68 4.58
N ARG A 69 0.89 20.99 3.54
CA ARG A 69 0.02 20.01 2.85
C ARG A 69 0.76 19.08 1.90
N GLY A 70 2.03 19.29 1.69
CA GLY A 70 2.89 18.43 0.90
C GLY A 70 4.31 18.51 1.45
N TYR A 71 5.06 17.42 1.33
CA TYR A 71 6.37 17.25 1.91
C TYR A 71 7.33 16.66 0.91
N GLN A 72 8.55 17.19 0.89
CA GLN A 72 9.67 16.70 0.08
C GLN A 72 10.87 16.39 0.98
N PRO A 73 11.76 15.48 0.59
CA PRO A 73 13.02 15.25 1.28
C PRO A 73 13.85 16.55 1.42
N ARG A 74 14.46 16.75 2.57
CA ARG A 74 15.43 17.83 2.83
C ARG A 74 16.86 17.39 2.58
N SER A 75 17.11 16.11 2.62
CA SER A 75 18.38 15.42 2.45
C SER A 75 18.25 14.40 1.34
N SER A 76 19.13 13.40 1.31
CA SER A 76 18.92 12.26 0.41
C SER A 76 17.61 11.54 0.74
N ASN A 77 17.05 10.88 -0.27
CA ASN A 77 15.78 10.15 -0.12
C ASN A 77 15.83 9.10 0.98
N ALA A 78 16.93 8.34 1.05
CA ALA A 78 17.11 7.32 2.07
C ALA A 78 17.19 7.92 3.48
N GLN A 79 17.93 9.01 3.67
CA GLN A 79 18.01 9.70 4.96
C GLN A 79 16.65 10.29 5.39
N ALA A 80 15.89 10.81 4.44
CA ALA A 80 14.55 11.32 4.74
C ALA A 80 13.64 10.21 5.27
N LEU A 81 13.74 8.99 4.73
CA LEU A 81 12.98 7.85 5.23
C LEU A 81 13.41 7.34 6.60
N ASP A 82 14.66 7.53 7.01
CA ASP A 82 15.11 7.19 8.36
C ASP A 82 14.28 7.88 9.45
N ALA A 83 13.76 9.07 9.16
CA ALA A 83 12.87 9.76 10.06
C ALA A 83 11.59 8.97 10.37
N PHE A 84 11.09 8.16 9.43
CA PHE A 84 9.94 7.29 9.65
C PHE A 84 10.31 5.98 10.35
N TYR A 85 11.52 5.50 10.18
CA TYR A 85 11.98 4.28 10.85
C TYR A 85 12.38 4.51 12.31
N ARG A 86 12.84 5.70 12.67
CA ARG A 86 13.45 5.98 13.98
C ARG A 86 12.94 7.23 14.68
N GLY A 87 12.35 8.15 13.95
CA GLY A 87 11.92 9.45 14.45
C GLY A 87 10.50 9.44 15.03
N GLN A 88 10.15 10.56 15.65
CA GLN A 88 8.78 10.80 16.10
C GLN A 88 7.90 11.17 14.91
N VAL A 89 6.93 10.33 14.62
CA VAL A 89 6.00 10.51 13.50
C VAL A 89 4.56 10.47 13.99
N ARG A 90 3.76 11.33 13.43
CA ARG A 90 2.29 11.20 13.46
C ARG A 90 1.76 11.36 12.05
N SER A 91 1.02 10.38 11.58
CA SER A 91 0.39 10.43 10.27
C SER A 91 -0.98 9.77 10.29
N GLU A 92 -1.83 10.18 9.37
CA GLU A 92 -3.05 9.46 9.05
C GLU A 92 -2.76 8.32 8.05
N CYS A 93 -3.78 7.53 7.68
CA CYS A 93 -3.58 6.33 6.86
C CYS A 93 -3.11 6.62 5.42
N GLY A 94 -3.52 7.75 4.81
CA GLY A 94 -3.10 8.12 3.47
C GLY A 94 -1.60 8.43 3.39
N VAL A 95 -1.08 9.20 4.36
CA VAL A 95 0.37 9.43 4.52
C VAL A 95 1.07 8.12 4.88
N GLY A 96 0.49 7.32 5.79
CA GLY A 96 1.05 6.02 6.17
C GLY A 96 1.21 5.08 4.98
N ARG A 97 0.24 5.05 4.07
CA ARG A 97 0.31 4.29 2.81
C ARG A 97 1.47 4.77 1.94
N GLN A 98 1.59 6.08 1.71
CA GLN A 98 2.65 6.65 0.89
C GLN A 98 4.04 6.36 1.49
N VAL A 99 4.18 6.51 2.81
CA VAL A 99 5.42 6.18 3.52
C VAL A 99 5.78 4.70 3.33
N ALA A 100 4.81 3.79 3.46
CA ALA A 100 5.05 2.36 3.25
C ALA A 100 5.48 2.06 1.80
N GLN A 101 4.90 2.74 0.82
CA GLN A 101 5.29 2.60 -0.59
C GLN A 101 6.73 3.11 -0.83
N LEU A 102 7.09 4.28 -0.31
CA LEU A 102 8.46 4.81 -0.40
C LEU A 102 9.46 3.89 0.30
N ALA A 103 9.12 3.43 1.49
CA ALA A 103 9.93 2.49 2.25
C ALA A 103 10.13 1.17 1.48
N THR A 104 9.09 0.67 0.81
CA THR A 104 9.17 -0.50 -0.06
C THR A 104 10.17 -0.29 -1.20
N GLN A 105 10.16 0.88 -1.85
CA GLN A 105 11.13 1.18 -2.90
C GLN A 105 12.56 1.26 -2.34
N ARG A 106 12.75 1.89 -1.20
CA ARG A 106 14.06 1.90 -0.53
C ARG A 106 14.58 0.49 -0.25
N GLU A 107 13.74 -0.41 0.26
CA GLU A 107 14.10 -1.80 0.51
C GLU A 107 14.38 -2.60 -0.77
N LEU A 108 13.73 -2.24 -1.87
CA LEU A 108 13.91 -2.88 -3.17
C LEU A 108 15.21 -2.46 -3.85
N PHE A 109 15.53 -1.17 -3.84
CA PHE A 109 16.69 -0.61 -4.53
C PHE A 109 17.95 -0.53 -3.64
N GLY A 110 17.81 -0.59 -2.31
CA GLY A 110 18.83 -0.23 -1.36
C GLY A 110 19.05 1.29 -1.29
N ASP A 111 19.79 1.78 -0.31
CA ASP A 111 19.94 3.21 -0.07
C ASP A 111 20.55 3.98 -1.24
N ALA A 112 21.62 3.45 -1.82
CA ALA A 112 22.28 4.07 -2.95
C ALA A 112 21.39 4.07 -4.20
N GLY A 113 20.83 2.90 -4.56
CA GLY A 113 19.96 2.78 -5.72
C GLY A 113 18.66 3.59 -5.57
N PHE A 114 18.14 3.70 -4.37
CA PHE A 114 16.95 4.52 -4.11
C PHE A 114 17.23 6.02 -4.30
N ASN A 115 18.41 6.49 -3.88
CA ASN A 115 18.81 7.88 -4.11
C ASN A 115 19.10 8.17 -5.59
N GLU A 116 19.58 7.18 -6.33
CA GLU A 116 19.92 7.30 -7.75
C GLU A 116 18.68 7.16 -8.65
N ALA A 117 17.85 6.15 -8.39
CA ALA A 117 16.70 5.83 -9.23
C ALA A 117 15.56 6.85 -9.10
N PHE A 118 15.48 7.60 -8.00
CA PHE A 118 14.41 8.56 -7.76
C PHE A 118 14.96 9.96 -7.59
N THR A 119 14.49 10.89 -8.41
CA THR A 119 14.85 12.29 -8.25
C THR A 119 14.14 12.90 -7.04
N PRO A 120 14.75 13.90 -6.36
CA PRO A 120 14.16 14.46 -5.15
C PRO A 120 12.72 14.97 -5.30
N GLY A 121 12.33 15.46 -6.47
CA GLY A 121 10.97 15.96 -6.74
C GLY A 121 9.91 14.86 -6.86
N GLU A 122 10.31 13.65 -7.20
CA GLU A 122 9.38 12.52 -7.38
C GLU A 122 8.90 11.93 -6.05
N LEU A 123 9.61 12.15 -4.97
CA LEU A 123 9.30 11.59 -3.66
C LEU A 123 8.48 12.53 -2.76
N SER A 124 7.53 13.20 -3.33
CA SER A 124 6.60 14.00 -2.56
C SER A 124 5.62 13.12 -1.79
N ILE A 125 5.35 13.48 -0.55
CA ILE A 125 4.25 12.95 0.24
C ILE A 125 3.15 14.01 0.29
N GLY A 126 2.01 13.72 -0.29
CA GLY A 126 0.82 14.56 -0.22
C GLY A 126 -0.02 14.23 0.99
N THR A 127 -0.73 15.22 1.50
CA THR A 127 -1.76 15.03 2.51
C THR A 127 -3.12 14.92 1.83
N PHE A 128 -4.15 14.57 2.59
CA PHE A 128 -5.52 14.47 2.10
C PHE A 128 -5.96 15.64 1.20
N LEU A 129 -5.60 16.88 1.56
CA LEU A 129 -5.99 18.07 0.79
C LEU A 129 -5.16 18.32 -0.47
N THR A 130 -4.10 17.57 -0.70
CA THR A 130 -3.16 17.79 -1.82
C THR A 130 -2.86 16.53 -2.61
N LEU A 131 -3.59 15.44 -2.34
CA LEU A 131 -3.39 14.18 -3.04
C LEU A 131 -3.50 14.32 -4.56
N HIS A 132 -4.41 15.15 -5.04
CA HIS A 132 -4.63 15.38 -6.46
C HIS A 132 -3.67 16.40 -7.09
N ASP A 133 -3.00 17.20 -6.26
CA ASP A 133 -2.15 18.32 -6.73
C ASP A 133 -0.66 17.99 -6.62
N THR A 134 -0.29 16.77 -6.28
CA THR A 134 1.09 16.41 -6.02
C THR A 134 1.61 15.51 -7.12
N ASP A 135 2.64 15.96 -7.85
CA ASP A 135 3.33 15.19 -8.90
C ASP A 135 4.21 14.08 -8.32
N SER A 136 3.72 13.36 -7.35
CA SER A 136 4.45 12.21 -6.82
C SER A 136 4.11 10.98 -7.64
N ILE A 137 5.11 10.21 -8.02
CA ILE A 137 4.93 8.91 -8.70
C ILE A 137 4.00 7.96 -7.92
N LEU A 138 3.87 8.16 -6.61
CA LEU A 138 3.02 7.35 -5.74
C LEU A 138 1.59 7.85 -5.65
N LEU A 139 1.30 9.03 -6.17
CA LEU A 139 -0.01 9.67 -6.08
C LEU A 139 -0.75 9.70 -7.42
N GLY A 140 -0.06 9.42 -8.51
CA GLY A 140 -0.65 9.43 -9.85
C GLY A 140 -1.57 8.25 -10.16
N ALA A 141 -1.68 7.28 -9.26
CA ALA A 141 -2.56 6.13 -9.44
C ALA A 141 -3.93 6.41 -8.85
N HIS A 142 -4.96 6.28 -9.67
CA HIS A 142 -6.34 6.43 -9.25
C HIS A 142 -6.97 5.07 -8.95
N ALA A 143 -7.84 5.08 -7.97
CA ALA A 143 -8.75 3.98 -7.68
C ALA A 143 -9.63 3.68 -8.91
N GLY A 144 -10.02 2.46 -9.08
CA GLY A 144 -10.93 2.03 -10.17
C GLY A 144 -10.27 1.62 -11.48
N GLU A 145 -8.99 1.95 -11.70
CA GLU A 145 -8.25 1.44 -12.87
C GLU A 145 -7.67 0.04 -12.66
N PHE A 146 -7.98 -0.52 -11.56
CA PHE A 146 -7.25 -1.63 -11.00
C PHE A 146 -7.34 -2.93 -11.79
N PHE A 147 -8.49 -3.32 -12.26
CA PHE A 147 -8.70 -4.54 -13.03
C PHE A 147 -9.12 -4.31 -14.47
N ALA A 148 -8.94 -3.11 -14.99
CA ALA A 148 -9.15 -2.89 -16.41
C ALA A 148 -8.01 -3.53 -17.20
N ASP A 149 -8.23 -4.01 -18.39
CA ASP A 149 -7.29 -4.50 -19.39
C ASP A 149 -6.16 -5.43 -18.91
N GLY A 150 -5.87 -6.49 -19.53
CA GLY A 150 -4.69 -7.35 -19.35
C GLY A 150 -4.24 -7.69 -17.92
N LYS A 151 -4.75 -7.02 -16.93
CA LYS A 151 -4.39 -7.17 -15.51
C LYS A 151 -4.90 -8.48 -14.93
N ALA A 152 -6.03 -8.96 -15.41
CA ALA A 152 -6.51 -10.29 -15.12
C ALA A 152 -5.50 -11.35 -15.57
N VAL A 153 -4.78 -11.10 -16.65
CA VAL A 153 -3.71 -11.98 -17.13
C VAL A 153 -2.53 -11.98 -16.17
N GLN A 154 -2.07 -10.82 -15.74
CA GLN A 154 -1.01 -10.73 -14.72
C GLN A 154 -1.42 -11.39 -13.41
N THR A 155 -2.65 -11.19 -12.97
CA THR A 155 -3.18 -11.82 -11.76
C THR A 155 -3.23 -13.33 -11.92
N SER A 156 -3.65 -13.86 -13.07
CA SER A 156 -3.69 -15.29 -13.34
C SER A 156 -2.30 -15.94 -13.38
N GLN A 157 -1.28 -15.20 -13.83
CA GLN A 157 0.10 -15.67 -13.89
C GLN A 157 0.83 -15.57 -12.54
N LEU A 158 0.61 -14.50 -11.80
CA LEU A 158 1.33 -14.20 -10.57
C LEU A 158 0.60 -14.72 -9.31
N GLY A 159 -0.67 -15.12 -9.45
CA GLY A 159 -1.50 -15.54 -8.33
C GLY A 159 -1.54 -14.47 -7.24
N ARG A 160 -1.36 -14.88 -6.00
CA ARG A 160 -1.36 -13.98 -4.85
C ARG A 160 -0.29 -12.87 -4.90
N GLN A 161 0.84 -13.11 -5.57
CA GLN A 161 1.93 -12.14 -5.67
C GLN A 161 1.54 -10.91 -6.51
N ALA A 162 0.51 -11.02 -7.33
CA ALA A 162 -0.01 -9.87 -8.07
C ALA A 162 -0.47 -8.72 -7.14
N PHE A 163 -0.89 -9.03 -5.94
CA PHE A 163 -1.46 -8.06 -5.01
C PHE A 163 -0.44 -7.48 -4.01
N VAL A 164 0.60 -8.23 -3.67
CA VAL A 164 1.57 -7.82 -2.65
C VAL A 164 2.32 -6.57 -3.08
N GLY A 165 2.42 -5.59 -2.18
CA GLY A 165 2.99 -4.27 -2.46
C GLY A 165 2.01 -3.28 -3.10
N ALA A 166 0.79 -3.71 -3.45
CA ALA A 166 -0.21 -2.84 -4.02
C ALA A 166 -0.77 -1.85 -2.98
N PRO A 167 -0.86 -0.57 -3.30
CA PRO A 167 -1.62 0.38 -2.51
C PRO A 167 -3.11 0.22 -2.76
N GLY A 168 -3.91 0.58 -1.78
CA GLY A 168 -5.35 0.56 -1.92
C GLY A 168 -6.05 1.28 -0.79
N PHE A 169 -7.36 1.25 -0.83
CA PHE A 169 -8.18 1.74 0.27
C PHE A 169 -9.51 1.00 0.37
N ILE A 170 -10.07 0.98 1.56
CA ILE A 170 -11.45 0.63 1.82
C ILE A 170 -12.17 1.92 2.09
N ALA A 171 -13.14 2.24 1.27
CA ALA A 171 -13.86 3.50 1.36
C ALA A 171 -15.36 3.30 1.22
N HIS A 172 -16.10 4.26 1.71
CA HIS A 172 -17.51 4.37 1.32
C HIS A 172 -17.59 4.65 -0.17
N VAL A 173 -18.56 4.05 -0.83
CA VAL A 173 -18.83 4.30 -2.25
C VAL A 173 -19.43 5.71 -2.37
N PHE A 174 -18.80 6.58 -3.15
CA PHE A 174 -19.25 7.96 -3.35
C PHE A 174 -19.74 8.15 -4.75
N ASP A 175 -20.82 8.90 -4.86
CA ASP A 175 -21.26 9.46 -6.14
C ASP A 175 -20.72 10.88 -6.36
N LYS A 176 -19.84 11.39 -5.50
CA LYS A 176 -19.46 12.80 -5.46
C LYS A 176 -17.97 13.01 -5.25
N SER A 177 -17.54 14.25 -5.55
CA SER A 177 -16.16 14.67 -5.44
C SER A 177 -15.54 14.39 -4.05
N TYR A 178 -14.26 14.14 -4.04
CA TYR A 178 -13.46 13.80 -2.87
C TYR A 178 -13.60 14.79 -1.69
N LEU A 179 -13.92 16.05 -1.97
CA LEU A 179 -14.09 17.08 -0.96
C LEU A 179 -15.39 16.95 -0.15
N ASP A 180 -16.42 16.34 -0.70
CA ASP A 180 -17.65 16.05 0.03
C ASP A 180 -17.46 14.98 1.11
N ASP A 181 -16.26 14.47 1.21
CA ASP A 181 -15.93 13.26 1.92
C ASP A 181 -15.16 13.45 3.22
N ILE A 182 -15.10 14.66 3.73
CA ILE A 182 -14.55 14.95 5.07
C ILE A 182 -15.24 14.10 6.16
N HIS A 183 -16.48 13.70 5.91
CA HIS A 183 -17.26 12.82 6.79
C HIS A 183 -17.18 11.35 6.41
N ASN A 184 -16.71 11.04 5.22
CA ASN A 184 -16.56 9.68 4.76
C ASN A 184 -15.18 9.18 5.17
N GLN A 185 -15.14 7.95 5.61
CA GLN A 185 -13.96 7.44 6.25
C GLN A 185 -13.43 6.30 5.40
N ALA A 186 -12.29 6.57 4.79
CA ALA A 186 -11.51 5.56 4.13
C ALA A 186 -10.36 5.09 5.02
N GLU A 187 -9.95 3.86 4.88
CA GLU A 187 -8.68 3.37 5.37
C GLU A 187 -7.78 3.07 4.17
N ASN A 188 -6.74 3.87 4.01
CA ASN A 188 -5.71 3.65 3.01
C ASN A 188 -4.73 2.59 3.51
N PHE A 189 -4.29 1.70 2.63
CA PHE A 189 -3.41 0.60 2.99
C PHE A 189 -2.40 0.23 1.90
N VAL A 190 -1.43 -0.60 2.27
CA VAL A 190 -0.58 -1.37 1.35
C VAL A 190 -0.78 -2.84 1.65
N VAL A 191 -0.95 -3.64 0.61
CA VAL A 191 -1.06 -5.10 0.75
C VAL A 191 0.31 -5.68 1.11
N VAL A 192 0.38 -6.38 2.23
CA VAL A 192 1.63 -6.95 2.75
C VAL A 192 1.73 -8.44 2.42
N ASP A 193 0.62 -9.14 2.51
CA ASP A 193 0.55 -10.55 2.19
C ASP A 193 -0.86 -10.96 1.77
N VAL A 194 -0.95 -12.03 0.97
CA VAL A 194 -2.22 -12.63 0.56
C VAL A 194 -2.06 -14.15 0.65
N SER A 195 -2.93 -14.82 1.38
CA SER A 195 -2.95 -16.27 1.43
C SER A 195 -3.45 -16.86 0.09
N ASP A 196 -3.02 -18.09 -0.21
CA ASP A 196 -3.50 -18.77 -1.42
C ASP A 196 -5.03 -18.93 -1.41
N ALA A 197 -5.60 -19.23 -0.25
CA ALA A 197 -7.05 -19.32 -0.08
C ALA A 197 -7.76 -17.99 -0.37
N ALA A 198 -7.19 -16.85 0.04
CA ALA A 198 -7.75 -15.53 -0.24
C ALA A 198 -7.68 -15.18 -1.73
N ALA A 199 -6.55 -15.45 -2.38
CA ALA A 199 -6.39 -15.23 -3.81
C ALA A 199 -7.35 -16.14 -4.63
N GLN A 200 -7.48 -17.39 -4.22
CA GLN A 200 -8.41 -18.35 -4.84
C GLN A 200 -9.86 -17.90 -4.67
N ALA A 201 -10.27 -17.50 -3.48
CA ALA A 201 -11.61 -16.99 -3.22
C ALA A 201 -11.93 -15.76 -4.08
N LEU A 202 -10.98 -14.82 -4.18
CA LEU A 202 -11.14 -13.63 -5.03
C LEU A 202 -11.32 -14.02 -6.51
N ALA A 203 -10.53 -14.97 -7.00
CA ALA A 203 -10.62 -15.44 -8.39
C ALA A 203 -11.93 -16.19 -8.66
N GLN A 204 -12.33 -17.08 -7.76
CA GLN A 204 -13.57 -17.87 -7.88
C GLN A 204 -14.82 -16.99 -7.93
N HIS A 205 -14.82 -15.87 -7.23
CA HIS A 205 -15.93 -14.93 -7.20
C HIS A 205 -15.85 -13.82 -8.26
N GLY A 206 -14.87 -13.87 -9.16
CA GLY A 206 -14.76 -12.90 -10.25
C GLY A 206 -14.26 -11.52 -9.84
N GLY A 207 -13.60 -11.40 -8.68
CA GLY A 207 -12.92 -10.19 -8.27
C GLY A 207 -13.63 -9.37 -7.18
N PHE A 208 -13.24 -8.12 -7.05
CA PHE A 208 -13.66 -7.24 -5.95
C PHE A 208 -15.14 -6.86 -5.96
N ALA A 209 -15.79 -6.85 -7.12
CA ALA A 209 -17.22 -6.51 -7.22
C ALA A 209 -18.10 -7.43 -6.36
N TYR A 210 -17.74 -8.70 -6.26
CA TYR A 210 -18.43 -9.66 -5.36
C TYR A 210 -18.27 -9.23 -3.90
N TYR A 211 -17.07 -8.84 -3.49
CA TYR A 211 -16.80 -8.42 -2.11
C TYR A 211 -17.39 -7.06 -1.79
N ASP A 212 -17.56 -6.18 -2.76
CA ASP A 212 -18.33 -4.95 -2.57
C ASP A 212 -19.80 -5.24 -2.30
N ALA A 213 -20.40 -6.19 -3.01
CA ALA A 213 -21.76 -6.64 -2.72
C ALA A 213 -21.85 -7.29 -1.32
N ARG A 214 -20.84 -8.08 -0.95
CA ARG A 214 -20.74 -8.70 0.38
C ARG A 214 -20.54 -7.66 1.48
N ASN A 215 -19.77 -6.61 1.24
CA ASN A 215 -19.61 -5.47 2.15
C ASN A 215 -20.94 -4.75 2.42
N ARG A 216 -21.83 -4.68 1.42
CA ARG A 216 -23.18 -4.15 1.62
C ARG A 216 -23.99 -5.01 2.57
N GLN A 217 -23.91 -6.34 2.46
CA GLN A 217 -24.57 -7.26 3.41
C GLN A 217 -24.00 -7.11 4.82
N ILE A 218 -22.69 -7.05 4.94
CA ILE A 218 -22.00 -6.80 6.23
C ILE A 218 -22.50 -5.50 6.86
N TRP A 219 -22.58 -4.44 6.08
CA TRP A 219 -23.04 -3.14 6.54
C TRP A 219 -24.53 -3.16 6.99
N GLU A 220 -25.40 -3.84 6.25
CA GLU A 220 -26.82 -3.97 6.61
C GLU A 220 -27.01 -4.73 7.93
N LEU A 221 -26.30 -5.83 8.11
CA LEU A 221 -26.32 -6.57 9.39
C LEU A 221 -25.77 -5.74 10.54
N ALA A 222 -24.69 -5.01 10.29
CA ALA A 222 -24.06 -4.16 11.29
C ALA A 222 -24.97 -3.03 11.80
N LYS A 223 -25.84 -2.48 10.96
CA LYS A 223 -26.79 -1.44 11.37
C LYS A 223 -27.63 -1.86 12.58
N GLN A 224 -28.03 -3.12 12.62
CA GLN A 224 -28.88 -3.68 13.67
C GLN A 224 -28.09 -3.99 14.96
N LEU A 225 -26.77 -4.10 14.85
CA LEU A 225 -25.87 -4.36 15.98
C LEU A 225 -25.25 -3.08 16.56
N ARG A 226 -25.57 -1.93 16.00
CA ARG A 226 -25.05 -0.64 16.49
C ARG A 226 -25.53 -0.37 17.91
N GLY A 227 -24.69 0.30 18.66
CA GLY A 227 -24.97 0.68 20.03
C GLY A 227 -23.88 1.61 20.57
N PRO A 228 -24.03 2.07 21.81
CA PRO A 228 -23.06 2.96 22.43
C PRO A 228 -21.69 2.25 22.59
N GLY A 229 -20.64 3.04 22.53
CA GLY A 229 -19.27 2.59 22.76
C GLY A 229 -18.38 2.75 21.53
N LYS A 230 -17.10 3.03 21.79
CA LYS A 230 -16.07 3.08 20.76
C LYS A 230 -15.59 1.65 20.47
N ARG A 231 -15.21 1.38 19.23
CA ARG A 231 -14.62 0.10 18.80
C ARG A 231 -15.55 -1.11 19.05
N ARG A 232 -16.86 -0.91 18.94
CA ARG A 232 -17.86 -1.96 19.24
C ARG A 232 -17.68 -3.19 18.35
N PHE A 233 -17.55 -3.00 17.04
CA PHE A 233 -17.38 -4.12 16.10
C PHE A 233 -16.03 -4.78 16.22
N GLU A 234 -14.97 -4.05 16.49
CA GLU A 234 -13.67 -4.61 16.81
C GLU A 234 -13.77 -5.53 18.04
N ARG A 235 -14.43 -5.08 19.10
CA ARG A 235 -14.64 -5.86 20.31
C ARG A 235 -15.54 -7.08 20.08
N LEU A 236 -16.64 -6.92 19.35
CA LEU A 236 -17.57 -8.03 19.08
C LEU A 236 -16.98 -9.11 18.18
N LEU A 237 -16.22 -8.72 17.14
CA LEU A 237 -15.80 -9.63 16.08
C LEU A 237 -14.38 -10.19 16.29
N TYR A 238 -13.44 -9.36 16.73
CA TYR A 238 -12.03 -9.74 16.85
C TYR A 238 -11.58 -9.97 18.29
N GLU A 239 -11.93 -9.09 19.22
CA GLU A 239 -11.60 -9.29 20.64
C GLU A 239 -12.52 -10.33 21.30
N ARG A 240 -13.66 -10.65 20.66
CA ARG A 240 -14.66 -11.60 21.14
C ARG A 240 -15.10 -11.33 22.58
N ASP A 241 -15.28 -10.06 22.91
CA ASP A 241 -15.60 -9.56 24.23
C ASP A 241 -16.89 -10.23 24.77
N ALA A 242 -16.72 -11.14 25.71
CA ALA A 242 -17.80 -11.94 26.26
C ALA A 242 -18.84 -11.07 27.00
N ALA A 243 -18.39 -10.05 27.72
CA ALA A 243 -19.27 -9.15 28.45
C ALA A 243 -20.17 -8.35 27.49
N LEU A 244 -19.56 -7.82 26.42
CA LEU A 244 -20.31 -7.09 25.40
C LEU A 244 -21.28 -8.01 24.65
N ARG A 245 -20.86 -9.25 24.32
CA ARG A 245 -21.72 -10.24 23.64
C ARG A 245 -22.90 -10.65 24.50
N ALA A 246 -22.73 -10.75 25.81
CA ALA A 246 -23.80 -11.10 26.75
C ALA A 246 -24.89 -10.01 26.84
N THR A 247 -24.60 -8.76 26.41
CA THR A 247 -25.60 -7.69 26.35
C THR A 247 -26.52 -7.76 25.13
N LEU A 248 -26.23 -8.63 24.18
CA LEU A 248 -26.99 -8.78 22.94
C LEU A 248 -28.22 -9.64 23.18
N ASP A 249 -29.35 -9.24 22.65
CA ASP A 249 -30.56 -10.07 22.62
C ASP A 249 -30.39 -11.26 21.65
N PRO A 250 -31.32 -12.26 21.67
CA PRO A 250 -31.20 -13.44 20.81
C PRO A 250 -31.17 -13.12 19.30
N GLN A 251 -31.89 -12.09 18.86
CA GLN A 251 -31.88 -11.66 17.46
C GLN A 251 -30.53 -11.06 17.10
N GLN A 252 -30.02 -10.17 17.92
CA GLN A 252 -28.69 -9.56 17.74
C GLN A 252 -27.57 -10.61 17.78
N GLN A 253 -27.66 -11.64 18.63
CA GLN A 253 -26.70 -12.73 18.64
C GLN A 253 -26.72 -13.53 17.33
N THR A 254 -27.91 -13.73 16.76
CA THR A 254 -28.04 -14.38 15.44
C THR A 254 -27.40 -13.53 14.34
N GLN A 255 -27.66 -12.24 14.33
CA GLN A 255 -27.05 -11.31 13.39
C GLN A 255 -25.53 -11.24 13.53
N LEU A 256 -25.02 -11.26 14.76
CA LEU A 256 -23.59 -11.30 15.02
C LEU A 256 -22.96 -12.58 14.44
N ARG A 257 -23.60 -13.75 14.59
CA ARG A 257 -23.12 -14.99 13.96
C ARG A 257 -23.10 -14.90 12.44
N GLN A 258 -24.14 -14.34 11.83
CA GLN A 258 -24.19 -14.12 10.38
C GLN A 258 -23.07 -13.19 9.92
N LEU A 259 -22.85 -12.11 10.64
CA LEU A 259 -21.76 -11.14 10.37
C LEU A 259 -20.38 -11.80 10.47
N GLN A 260 -20.17 -12.65 11.48
CA GLN A 260 -18.95 -13.44 11.62
C GLN A 260 -18.74 -14.37 10.45
N THR A 261 -19.78 -15.14 10.06
CA THR A 261 -19.70 -16.05 8.90
C THR A 261 -19.31 -15.31 7.61
N LEU A 262 -19.82 -14.09 7.40
CA LEU A 262 -19.43 -13.30 6.24
C LEU A 262 -17.96 -12.90 6.29
N LEU A 263 -17.45 -12.52 7.47
CA LEU A 263 -16.07 -12.07 7.66
C LEU A 263 -15.07 -13.23 7.82
N ASP A 264 -15.55 -14.46 8.10
CA ASP A 264 -14.70 -15.65 8.14
C ASP A 264 -14.33 -16.18 6.75
N ASP A 265 -14.85 -15.57 5.69
CA ASP A 265 -14.45 -15.86 4.31
C ASP A 265 -12.92 -15.70 4.13
N PRO A 266 -12.25 -16.61 3.41
CA PRO A 266 -10.81 -16.59 3.21
C PRO A 266 -10.25 -15.25 2.71
N PHE A 267 -11.00 -14.52 1.88
CA PHE A 267 -10.58 -13.20 1.42
C PHE A 267 -10.41 -12.22 2.58
N TYR A 268 -11.40 -12.12 3.47
CA TYR A 268 -11.32 -11.19 4.61
C TYR A 268 -10.26 -11.57 5.62
N GLN A 269 -9.95 -12.84 5.78
CA GLN A 269 -8.99 -13.33 6.75
C GLN A 269 -7.56 -13.40 6.21
N GLY A 270 -7.41 -13.68 4.93
CA GLY A 270 -6.11 -13.96 4.33
C GLY A 270 -5.53 -12.81 3.48
N PHE A 271 -6.25 -11.69 3.35
CA PHE A 271 -5.75 -10.51 2.66
C PHE A 271 -5.21 -9.51 3.71
N SER A 272 -3.90 -9.57 3.94
CA SER A 272 -3.24 -8.82 5.01
C SER A 272 -2.73 -7.47 4.54
N VAL A 273 -3.10 -6.40 5.24
CA VAL A 273 -2.79 -5.03 4.86
C VAL A 273 -2.15 -4.23 6.00
N TYR A 274 -1.29 -3.31 5.62
CA TYR A 274 -0.70 -2.31 6.50
C TYR A 274 -1.42 -0.98 6.31
N VAL A 275 -2.00 -0.45 7.37
CA VAL A 275 -2.68 0.85 7.37
C VAL A 275 -1.85 1.89 8.13
N HIS A 276 -1.28 1.50 9.24
CA HIS A 276 -0.46 2.34 10.12
C HIS A 276 0.38 1.46 11.08
N PRO A 277 1.32 2.02 11.84
CA PRO A 277 2.34 1.26 12.59
C PRO A 277 1.82 0.32 13.68
N LYS A 278 0.52 0.20 13.91
CA LYS A 278 -0.04 -0.75 14.89
C LYS A 278 -0.05 -2.22 14.45
N GLY A 279 0.51 -2.50 13.31
CA GLY A 279 0.67 -3.85 12.80
C GLY A 279 -0.13 -4.10 11.53
N THR A 280 0.26 -5.16 10.83
CA THR A 280 -0.46 -5.72 9.71
C THR A 280 -1.68 -6.47 10.23
N LYS A 281 -2.84 -6.26 9.63
CA LYS A 281 -4.10 -6.88 10.00
C LYS A 281 -4.82 -7.42 8.75
N PRO A 282 -5.67 -8.43 8.90
CA PRO A 282 -6.55 -8.85 7.81
C PRO A 282 -7.46 -7.70 7.36
N ILE A 283 -7.80 -7.67 6.07
CA ILE A 283 -8.70 -6.64 5.52
C ILE A 283 -10.07 -6.65 6.21
N GLY A 284 -10.55 -7.82 6.62
CA GLY A 284 -11.80 -7.95 7.39
C GLY A 284 -11.78 -7.23 8.74
N TYR A 285 -10.60 -7.15 9.39
CA TYR A 285 -10.44 -6.33 10.59
C TYR A 285 -10.69 -4.84 10.31
N HIS A 286 -10.19 -4.35 9.18
CA HIS A 286 -10.40 -2.95 8.78
C HIS A 286 -11.84 -2.67 8.38
N VAL A 287 -12.48 -3.61 7.68
CA VAL A 287 -13.94 -3.56 7.42
C VAL A 287 -14.71 -3.44 8.74
N ALA A 288 -14.42 -4.29 9.72
CA ALA A 288 -15.08 -4.24 11.03
C ALA A 288 -14.86 -2.91 11.76
N ARG A 289 -13.66 -2.37 11.72
CA ARG A 289 -13.36 -1.05 12.31
C ARG A 289 -14.16 0.08 11.67
N LEU A 290 -14.33 0.03 10.36
CA LEU A 290 -15.11 1.04 9.64
C LEU A 290 -16.59 0.98 9.99
N LEU A 291 -17.12 -0.18 10.38
CA LEU A 291 -18.52 -0.31 10.84
C LEU A 291 -18.83 0.53 12.11
N ASP A 292 -17.83 0.79 12.94
CA ASP A 292 -18.00 1.66 14.11
C ASP A 292 -18.16 3.14 13.76
N ARG A 293 -17.79 3.49 12.57
CA ARG A 293 -17.97 4.82 12.03
C ARG A 293 -19.42 4.91 11.51
N ASN A 294 -19.95 6.07 11.33
CA ASN A 294 -21.33 6.22 10.85
C ASN A 294 -21.39 6.38 9.32
N PRO A 295 -21.19 5.31 8.55
CA PRO A 295 -21.14 5.39 7.09
C PRO A 295 -22.52 5.77 6.55
N ARG A 296 -22.55 6.64 5.58
CA ARG A 296 -23.77 6.96 4.82
C ARG A 296 -24.03 5.93 3.72
N THR A 297 -22.98 5.33 3.24
CA THR A 297 -22.99 4.37 2.11
C THR A 297 -22.20 3.11 2.44
N PRO A 298 -22.47 1.99 1.76
CA PRO A 298 -21.68 0.76 1.88
C PRO A 298 -20.23 0.96 1.46
N TYR A 299 -19.37 0.03 1.85
CA TYR A 299 -17.95 0.06 1.50
C TYR A 299 -17.68 -0.51 0.12
N ALA A 300 -16.63 0.02 -0.50
CA ALA A 300 -15.95 -0.58 -1.63
C ALA A 300 -14.47 -0.76 -1.32
N ILE A 301 -13.86 -1.76 -1.93
CA ILE A 301 -12.42 -2.04 -1.84
C ILE A 301 -11.80 -1.63 -3.16
N ASP A 302 -10.84 -0.72 -3.09
CA ASP A 302 -10.14 -0.21 -4.26
C ASP A 302 -8.65 -0.46 -4.13
N LEU A 303 -8.04 -1.02 -5.17
CA LEU A 303 -6.60 -1.21 -5.27
C LEU A 303 -6.05 -0.51 -6.49
N THR A 304 -4.94 0.17 -6.34
CA THR A 304 -4.27 0.91 -7.43
C THR A 304 -3.05 0.15 -7.95
N LEU A 305 -3.19 -1.15 -8.09
CA LEU A 305 -2.09 -2.07 -8.41
C LEU A 305 -1.36 -1.73 -9.71
N HIS A 306 -2.10 -1.48 -10.76
CA HIS A 306 -1.54 -1.50 -12.10
C HIS A 306 -0.62 -0.31 -12.41
N ASN A 307 -1.09 0.90 -12.26
CA ASN A 307 -0.33 2.09 -12.68
C ASN A 307 1.00 2.20 -11.94
N LEU A 308 0.99 2.02 -10.65
CA LEU A 308 2.22 2.05 -9.86
C LEU A 308 3.17 0.93 -10.23
N ARG A 309 2.67 -0.31 -10.39
CA ARG A 309 3.54 -1.42 -10.77
C ARG A 309 4.17 -1.24 -12.13
N THR A 310 3.43 -0.77 -13.12
CA THR A 310 3.99 -0.56 -14.46
C THR A 310 5.16 0.42 -14.43
N THR A 311 4.95 1.59 -13.81
CA THR A 311 5.99 2.62 -13.73
C THR A 311 7.18 2.17 -12.89
N LEU A 312 6.95 1.56 -11.74
CA LEU A 312 8.01 1.12 -10.84
C LEU A 312 8.75 -0.12 -11.35
N TYR A 313 8.06 -1.00 -12.06
CA TYR A 313 8.67 -2.15 -12.72
C TYR A 313 9.67 -1.71 -13.80
N TRP A 314 9.28 -0.76 -14.64
CA TRP A 314 10.16 -0.17 -15.63
C TRP A 314 11.44 0.40 -15.00
N ARG A 315 11.29 1.15 -13.93
CA ARG A 315 12.40 1.77 -13.22
C ARG A 315 13.33 0.73 -12.59
N TRP A 316 12.76 -0.34 -12.06
CA TRP A 316 13.52 -1.45 -11.50
C TRP A 316 14.33 -2.18 -12.59
N ILE A 317 13.75 -2.46 -13.74
CA ILE A 317 14.45 -3.07 -14.87
C ILE A 317 15.60 -2.17 -15.35
N ASP A 318 15.34 -0.89 -15.56
CA ASP A 318 16.39 0.06 -15.95
C ASP A 318 17.57 0.04 -14.96
N TRP A 319 17.27 0.06 -13.68
CA TRP A 319 18.30 0.01 -12.64
C TRP A 319 19.07 -1.31 -12.63
N GLN A 320 18.40 -2.45 -12.80
CA GLN A 320 19.06 -3.76 -12.89
C GLN A 320 19.98 -3.84 -14.10
N LEU A 321 19.55 -3.36 -15.26
CA LEU A 321 20.36 -3.35 -16.47
C LEU A 321 21.62 -2.47 -16.34
N GLN A 322 21.50 -1.33 -15.67
CA GLN A 322 22.66 -0.48 -15.37
C GLN A 322 23.67 -1.19 -14.47
N ARG A 323 23.21 -1.90 -13.46
CA ARG A 323 24.08 -2.70 -12.58
C ARG A 323 24.76 -3.86 -13.31
N CYS A 324 24.03 -4.57 -14.15
CA CYS A 324 24.61 -5.62 -14.98
C CYS A 324 25.68 -5.06 -15.92
N GLY A 325 25.42 -3.93 -16.55
CA GLY A 325 26.41 -3.25 -17.40
C GLY A 325 27.66 -2.80 -16.65
N ALA A 326 27.50 -2.27 -15.44
CA ALA A 326 28.60 -1.89 -14.59
C ALA A 326 29.43 -3.09 -14.11
N ALA A 327 28.78 -4.20 -13.75
CA ALA A 327 29.45 -5.44 -13.38
C ALA A 327 30.25 -6.00 -14.52
N THR A 328 29.67 -6.07 -15.73
CA THR A 328 30.36 -6.54 -16.94
C THR A 328 31.56 -5.65 -17.28
N ALA A 329 31.45 -4.34 -17.12
CA ALA A 329 32.56 -3.42 -17.34
C ALA A 329 33.68 -3.60 -16.30
N ALA A 330 33.34 -3.90 -15.05
CA ALA A 330 34.32 -4.21 -14.00
C ALA A 330 35.05 -5.54 -14.25
N GLU A 331 34.30 -6.57 -14.65
CA GLU A 331 34.89 -7.88 -15.05
C GLU A 331 35.77 -7.74 -16.27
N GLN A 332 35.33 -6.99 -17.27
CA GLN A 332 36.16 -6.69 -18.47
C GLN A 332 37.41 -5.87 -18.15
N SER A 333 37.32 -4.99 -17.16
CA SER A 333 38.49 -4.25 -16.68
C SER A 333 39.50 -5.15 -15.98
N ILE A 334 39.07 -6.20 -15.32
CA ILE A 334 39.92 -7.22 -14.69
C ILE A 334 40.52 -8.12 -15.76
N GLU A 335 39.73 -8.55 -16.74
CA GLU A 335 40.22 -9.37 -17.88
C GLU A 335 41.12 -8.57 -18.79
N ASN A 336 40.83 -7.28 -19.05
CA ASN A 336 41.67 -6.41 -19.89
C ASN A 336 43.00 -6.02 -19.24
N SER A 337 43.11 -6.15 -17.93
CA SER A 337 44.40 -6.09 -17.24
C SER A 337 45.22 -7.35 -17.44
N ALA A 338 44.61 -8.43 -18.01
CA ALA A 338 45.22 -9.71 -18.31
C ALA A 338 45.27 -10.08 -19.81
N THR A 339 44.54 -9.39 -20.73
CA THR A 339 44.50 -9.69 -22.18
C THR A 339 43.98 -8.48 -22.99
N PRO A 340 44.46 -8.27 -24.26
CA PRO A 340 44.10 -7.08 -25.01
C PRO A 340 42.69 -7.10 -25.59
N ALA A 341 42.05 -6.01 -25.39
CA ALA A 341 40.85 -5.43 -26.02
C ALA A 341 39.85 -6.33 -26.76
N TYR A 342 38.67 -6.45 -26.22
CA TYR A 342 37.47 -6.76 -26.99
C TYR A 342 36.56 -5.54 -27.11
N ALA A 343 36.19 -5.22 -28.35
CA ALA A 343 35.47 -4.01 -28.70
C ALA A 343 33.97 -4.08 -28.33
N GLY A 344 33.50 -3.10 -27.69
CA GLY A 344 32.22 -2.46 -27.73
C GLY A 344 30.93 -3.30 -27.77
N ARG A 345 30.17 -3.27 -26.68
CA ARG A 345 28.69 -3.28 -26.77
C ARG A 345 28.17 -1.95 -26.26
N GLY A 346 27.37 -1.34 -27.13
CA GLY A 346 26.74 -0.06 -26.82
C GLY A 346 25.82 -0.14 -25.61
N THR A 347 25.88 0.87 -24.81
CA THR A 347 24.93 1.16 -23.76
C THR A 347 23.51 1.23 -24.31
N LEU A 348 22.65 0.39 -23.80
CA LEU A 348 21.21 0.50 -24.02
C LEU A 348 20.69 1.66 -23.12
N HIS A 349 20.33 2.76 -23.76
CA HIS A 349 19.60 3.87 -23.14
C HIS A 349 18.10 3.72 -23.34
#